data_f4f29a025281fec5f654f00c131c93a4
#
_entry.id   f4f29a025281fec5f654f00c131c93a4
#
_cell.length_a   1.000
_cell.length_b   1.000
_cell.length_c   1.000
_cell.angle_alpha   90.00
_cell.angle_beta   90.00
_cell.angle_gamma   90.00
#
_symmetry.space_group_name_H-M   'P 1'
#
loop_
_entity.id
_entity.type
_entity.pdbx_description
1 polymer ?
#
loop_
_entity_poly.entity_id
_entity_poly.type
_entity_poly.pdbx_seq_one_letter_code
_entity_poly.pdbx_strand_id
1 'polypeptide(L)'
;MSGIERPEPGRRAGPGLHACQTGRVTAPHPADAVPALPSLEGAATPFGLYLHVPFCATRCGYCDFNTYTAGELGASTSPQAWADAIDGELALARRVVGDVPVSTVFVGGGTPSLLGGDGLAALLDTARRHFRFADDAEVTTESNPESTSPEFFARLREAGFTRISLGMQSAAAHVLKVLDRTHTPGRAVAAAKEARAAGFEHVNLDLIYGTPGESDDDLTASLDAVLDAGVDHVSAYALIVEDGTALARRIRRGELPDTDDDVLAHRYEMLDGALRAAGFDWYEVSNWARSEAGRCRHNELYWEGANWWGAGPGAHGHVAGTRVWNVKHPARYAEAVAGGALPIAGHEVLTAEDRHVEDVMLRVRMRSGIPLAVLRPDEASRAEEEVTVGNLERVGDAYALTDAGRLLADGVVRRLLA
;
A
#
# COMPACT_ATOMS: atom_id res chain seq x y z
N MET A 1 43.82 -35.37 3.21
CA MET A 1 42.71 -35.37 4.15
C MET A 1 41.85 -34.21 3.78
N SER A 2 40.79 -34.53 3.14
CA SER A 2 39.91 -33.66 2.35
C SER A 2 39.04 -32.76 3.22
N GLY A 3 39.20 -31.44 3.05
CA GLY A 3 38.29 -30.44 3.56
C GLY A 3 37.05 -30.36 2.65
N ILE A 4 35.88 -30.59 3.22
CA ILE A 4 34.62 -30.37 2.54
C ILE A 4 34.24 -28.91 2.80
N GLU A 5 34.35 -28.08 1.78
CA GLU A 5 33.77 -26.73 1.75
C GLU A 5 32.24 -26.84 1.77
N ARG A 6 31.61 -26.18 2.73
CA ARG A 6 30.15 -25.98 2.74
C ARG A 6 29.81 -24.86 1.75
N PRO A 7 28.79 -25.03 0.91
CA PRO A 7 28.32 -23.91 0.09
C PRO A 7 27.66 -22.85 0.97
N GLU A 8 27.98 -21.59 0.72
CA GLU A 8 27.32 -20.44 1.31
C GLU A 8 25.80 -20.47 0.97
N PRO A 9 24.91 -20.12 1.91
CA PRO A 9 23.49 -20.01 1.62
C PRO A 9 23.26 -18.83 0.69
N GLY A 10 22.86 -19.13 -0.55
CA GLY A 10 22.43 -18.14 -1.51
C GLY A 10 21.23 -17.34 -0.96
N ARG A 11 21.40 -16.04 -0.84
CA ARG A 11 20.36 -15.08 -0.48
C ARG A 11 19.23 -15.18 -1.50
N ARG A 12 18.11 -15.75 -1.11
CA ARG A 12 16.87 -15.66 -1.84
C ARG A 12 16.09 -14.47 -1.28
N ALA A 13 16.14 -13.34 -1.99
CA ALA A 13 15.17 -12.29 -1.79
C ALA A 13 13.81 -12.81 -2.31
N GLY A 14 12.89 -13.08 -1.41
CA GLY A 14 11.49 -13.25 -1.77
C GLY A 14 10.94 -11.89 -2.24
N PRO A 15 10.10 -11.83 -3.29
CA PRO A 15 9.44 -10.58 -3.65
C PRO A 15 8.42 -10.24 -2.57
N GLY A 16 8.76 -9.29 -1.71
CA GLY A 16 7.82 -8.73 -0.74
C GLY A 16 6.65 -8.03 -1.45
N LEU A 17 5.56 -7.91 -0.75
CA LEU A 17 4.29 -7.27 -1.13
C LEU A 17 4.39 -5.83 -1.68
N HIS A 18 5.57 -5.27 -1.75
CA HIS A 18 5.91 -4.01 -2.42
C HIS A 18 6.35 -4.20 -3.89
N ALA A 19 5.99 -5.31 -4.54
CA ALA A 19 6.36 -5.57 -5.94
C ALA A 19 5.91 -4.46 -6.92
N CYS A 20 5.03 -3.55 -6.52
CA CYS A 20 4.73 -2.33 -7.28
C CYS A 20 5.76 -1.18 -7.07
N GLN A 21 6.72 -1.29 -6.15
CA GLN A 21 7.62 -0.16 -5.83
C GLN A 21 9.12 -0.44 -5.96
N THR A 22 9.57 -1.67 -6.12
CA THR A 22 11.01 -1.98 -6.10
C THR A 22 11.58 -2.53 -7.40
N GLY A 23 11.37 -1.83 -8.52
CA GLY A 23 12.41 -1.82 -9.54
C GLY A 23 13.63 -1.10 -8.93
N ARG A 24 14.83 -1.71 -8.93
CA ARG A 24 16.07 -1.00 -8.61
C ARG A 24 16.20 0.20 -9.53
N VAL A 25 15.68 1.36 -9.10
CA VAL A 25 15.95 2.63 -9.77
C VAL A 25 17.39 3.00 -9.42
N THR A 26 18.32 2.65 -10.28
CA THR A 26 19.62 3.30 -10.29
C THR A 26 19.37 4.79 -10.46
N ALA A 27 19.88 5.62 -9.55
CA ALA A 27 19.74 7.07 -9.66
C ALA A 27 20.18 7.51 -11.08
N PRO A 28 19.36 8.26 -11.83
CA PRO A 28 19.72 8.69 -13.17
C PRO A 28 20.98 9.54 -13.10
N HIS A 29 21.90 9.26 -14.01
CA HIS A 29 23.07 10.12 -14.23
C HIS A 29 22.57 11.51 -14.69
N PRO A 30 23.19 12.63 -14.29
CA PRO A 30 22.69 13.98 -14.59
C PRO A 30 22.61 14.37 -16.07
N ALA A 31 22.81 13.46 -16.99
CA ALA A 31 22.83 13.68 -18.43
C ALA A 31 21.76 12.92 -19.23
N ASP A 32 20.92 12.11 -18.59
CA ASP A 32 19.89 11.38 -19.32
C ASP A 32 18.60 12.22 -19.33
N ALA A 33 18.32 12.84 -20.48
CA ALA A 33 17.02 13.44 -20.72
C ALA A 33 15.95 12.38 -20.52
N VAL A 34 14.99 12.62 -19.62
CA VAL A 34 13.82 11.75 -19.44
C VAL A 34 13.19 11.55 -20.82
N PRO A 35 13.05 10.32 -21.32
CA PRO A 35 12.42 10.08 -22.62
C PRO A 35 11.07 10.79 -22.70
N ALA A 36 10.66 11.25 -23.89
CA ALA A 36 9.37 11.89 -24.06
C ALA A 36 8.25 10.96 -23.55
N LEU A 37 7.44 11.47 -22.64
CA LEU A 37 6.32 10.70 -22.07
C LEU A 37 5.39 10.25 -23.21
N PRO A 38 5.03 8.97 -23.32
CA PRO A 38 4.04 8.51 -24.29
C PRO A 38 2.67 9.15 -24.02
N SER A 39 1.74 9.00 -24.97
CA SER A 39 0.36 9.43 -24.73
C SER A 39 -0.24 8.64 -23.59
N LEU A 40 -0.80 9.33 -22.61
CA LEU A 40 -1.56 8.76 -21.48
C LEU A 40 -3.08 8.85 -21.71
N GLU A 41 -3.49 9.22 -22.94
CA GLU A 41 -4.89 9.22 -23.32
C GLU A 41 -5.44 7.80 -23.35
N GLY A 42 -6.71 7.64 -22.96
CA GLY A 42 -7.37 6.32 -22.94
C GLY A 42 -7.37 5.64 -21.59
N ALA A 43 -7.13 6.38 -20.51
CA ALA A 43 -7.38 5.86 -19.18
C ALA A 43 -8.85 5.39 -19.08
N ALA A 44 -9.03 4.11 -18.74
CA ALA A 44 -10.33 3.49 -18.57
C ALA A 44 -10.74 3.47 -17.09
N THR A 45 -12.03 3.32 -16.84
CA THR A 45 -12.57 3.04 -15.50
C THR A 45 -12.42 1.55 -15.17
N PRO A 46 -12.17 1.18 -13.87
CA PRO A 46 -12.02 2.11 -12.74
C PRO A 46 -10.73 2.93 -12.83
N PHE A 47 -10.79 4.18 -12.33
CA PHE A 47 -9.64 5.09 -12.27
C PHE A 47 -9.45 5.63 -10.86
N GLY A 48 -8.24 5.53 -10.32
CA GLY A 48 -7.88 5.98 -8.98
C GLY A 48 -7.05 7.26 -8.97
N LEU A 49 -7.18 8.04 -7.90
CA LEU A 49 -6.22 9.07 -7.53
C LEU A 49 -5.52 8.68 -6.23
N TYR A 50 -4.19 8.62 -6.25
CA TYR A 50 -3.36 8.52 -5.06
C TYR A 50 -2.72 9.89 -4.79
N LEU A 51 -2.93 10.43 -3.59
CA LEU A 51 -2.38 11.73 -3.18
C LEU A 51 -1.33 11.49 -2.08
N HIS A 52 -0.07 11.72 -2.44
CA HIS A 52 1.06 11.45 -1.55
C HIS A 52 1.36 12.64 -0.64
N VAL A 53 1.18 12.45 0.66
CA VAL A 53 1.57 13.40 1.71
C VAL A 53 2.96 13.02 2.23
N PRO A 54 4.01 13.79 1.96
CA PRO A 54 5.38 13.39 2.29
C PRO A 54 5.78 13.69 3.75
N PHE A 55 4.88 14.20 4.58
CA PHE A 55 5.21 14.71 5.90
C PHE A 55 5.04 13.67 7.01
N CYS A 56 6.05 13.57 7.89
CA CYS A 56 6.00 12.80 9.13
C CYS A 56 6.47 13.65 10.30
N ALA A 57 5.88 13.45 11.48
CA ALA A 57 6.40 14.03 12.72
C ALA A 57 7.73 13.37 13.11
N THR A 58 7.77 12.04 13.01
CA THR A 58 8.97 11.20 13.22
C THR A 58 8.98 10.09 12.16
N ARG A 59 10.17 9.63 11.80
CA ARG A 59 10.31 8.51 10.86
C ARG A 59 10.32 7.19 11.64
N CYS A 60 9.42 6.26 11.29
CA CYS A 60 9.41 4.91 11.85
C CYS A 60 10.66 4.13 11.41
N GLY A 61 11.18 3.26 12.28
CA GLY A 61 12.42 2.54 12.03
C GLY A 61 12.40 1.57 10.86
N TYR A 62 11.23 1.09 10.48
CA TYR A 62 11.00 0.13 9.38
C TYR A 62 10.59 0.78 8.06
N CYS A 63 10.22 2.09 8.07
CA CYS A 63 9.57 2.74 6.93
C CYS A 63 10.58 3.11 5.83
N ASP A 64 10.31 2.67 4.61
CA ASP A 64 11.04 2.96 3.38
C ASP A 64 10.33 3.99 2.47
N PHE A 65 9.13 4.45 2.87
CA PHE A 65 8.35 5.40 2.08
C PHE A 65 9.09 6.73 1.88
N ASN A 66 8.75 7.41 0.78
CA ASN A 66 9.29 8.73 0.44
C ASN A 66 8.72 9.82 1.38
N THR A 67 9.16 9.81 2.62
CA THR A 67 8.66 10.68 3.67
C THR A 67 9.78 11.50 4.30
N TYR A 68 9.41 12.66 4.84
CA TYR A 68 10.35 13.64 5.39
C TYR A 68 9.82 14.21 6.70
N THR A 69 10.71 14.38 7.65
CA THR A 69 10.45 15.19 8.85
C THR A 69 10.72 16.67 8.58
N ALA A 70 10.16 17.55 9.41
CA ALA A 70 10.43 18.98 9.31
C ALA A 70 11.93 19.31 9.38
N GLY A 71 12.70 18.54 10.16
CA GLY A 71 14.17 18.72 10.28
C GLY A 71 14.91 18.36 8.99
N GLU A 72 14.44 17.36 8.23
CA GLU A 72 15.05 16.95 6.95
C GLU A 72 14.72 17.91 5.81
N LEU A 73 13.53 18.51 5.83
CA LEU A 73 13.10 19.48 4.82
C LEU A 73 13.70 20.88 5.06
N GLY A 74 13.92 21.27 6.31
CA GLY A 74 14.38 22.61 6.66
C GLY A 74 13.47 23.70 6.06
N ALA A 75 14.05 24.70 5.43
CA ALA A 75 13.33 25.78 4.74
C ALA A 75 13.08 25.49 3.24
N SER A 76 13.40 24.28 2.75
CA SER A 76 13.35 23.98 1.32
C SER A 76 11.94 23.83 0.77
N THR A 77 10.97 23.51 1.62
CA THR A 77 9.55 23.43 1.27
C THR A 77 8.66 23.61 2.50
N SER A 78 7.40 23.99 2.26
CA SER A 78 6.37 24.09 3.29
C SER A 78 5.15 23.25 2.90
N PRO A 79 4.26 22.91 3.84
CA PRO A 79 2.99 22.26 3.49
C PRO A 79 2.18 23.05 2.47
N GLN A 80 2.22 24.39 2.51
CA GLN A 80 1.53 25.23 1.53
C GLN A 80 2.16 25.10 0.14
N ALA A 81 3.49 25.19 0.02
CA ALA A 81 4.18 25.04 -1.25
C ALA A 81 3.95 23.65 -1.88
N TRP A 82 3.85 22.60 -1.04
CA TRP A 82 3.49 21.28 -1.46
C TRP A 82 2.03 21.22 -1.95
N ALA A 83 1.08 21.84 -1.23
CA ALA A 83 -0.33 21.87 -1.63
C ALA A 83 -0.54 22.63 -2.97
N ASP A 84 0.14 23.75 -3.17
CA ASP A 84 0.14 24.51 -4.42
C ASP A 84 0.70 23.67 -5.58
N ALA A 85 1.74 22.89 -5.31
CA ALA A 85 2.32 21.99 -6.31
C ALA A 85 1.39 20.80 -6.64
N ILE A 86 0.68 20.22 -5.66
CA ILE A 86 -0.36 19.22 -5.91
C ILE A 86 -1.47 19.79 -6.83
N ASP A 87 -1.95 21.01 -6.56
CA ASP A 87 -2.95 21.67 -7.41
C ASP A 87 -2.47 21.80 -8.87
N GLY A 88 -1.24 22.28 -9.04
CA GLY A 88 -0.61 22.39 -10.36
C GLY A 88 -0.42 21.04 -11.06
N GLU A 89 0.03 20.01 -10.34
CA GLU A 89 0.19 18.67 -10.90
C GLU A 89 -1.15 18.08 -11.35
N LEU A 90 -2.21 18.17 -10.52
CA LEU A 90 -3.53 17.66 -10.88
C LEU A 90 -4.10 18.38 -12.12
N ALA A 91 -3.86 19.70 -12.26
CA ALA A 91 -4.21 20.44 -13.46
C ALA A 91 -3.48 19.93 -14.72
N LEU A 92 -2.19 19.61 -14.60
CA LEU A 92 -1.38 19.03 -15.69
C LEU A 92 -1.81 17.59 -15.99
N ALA A 93 -2.00 16.77 -14.97
CA ALA A 93 -2.45 15.38 -15.08
C ALA A 93 -3.79 15.29 -15.84
N ARG A 94 -4.75 16.15 -15.50
CA ARG A 94 -6.05 16.23 -16.16
C ARG A 94 -5.96 16.43 -17.66
N ARG A 95 -4.94 17.21 -18.13
CA ARG A 95 -4.73 17.47 -19.56
C ARG A 95 -4.23 16.24 -20.31
N VAL A 96 -3.44 15.38 -19.67
CA VAL A 96 -2.83 14.21 -20.31
C VAL A 96 -3.66 12.94 -20.15
N VAL A 97 -4.40 12.81 -19.03
CA VAL A 97 -5.27 11.64 -18.75
C VAL A 97 -6.65 11.78 -19.42
N GLY A 98 -7.12 13.02 -19.63
CA GLY A 98 -8.44 13.28 -20.20
C GLY A 98 -9.58 13.23 -19.16
N ASP A 99 -10.85 13.22 -19.63
CA ASP A 99 -12.05 13.25 -18.78
C ASP A 99 -12.47 11.84 -18.35
N VAL A 100 -11.77 11.31 -17.34
CA VAL A 100 -12.11 10.03 -16.74
C VAL A 100 -12.72 10.26 -15.35
N PRO A 101 -13.85 9.63 -15.00
CA PRO A 101 -14.41 9.71 -13.66
C PRO A 101 -13.55 8.95 -12.67
N VAL A 102 -13.24 9.60 -11.55
CA VAL A 102 -12.45 9.01 -10.46
C VAL A 102 -13.34 8.11 -9.60
N SER A 103 -13.04 6.83 -9.54
CA SER A 103 -13.75 5.82 -8.75
C SER A 103 -13.24 5.76 -7.32
N THR A 104 -11.95 6.05 -7.09
CA THR A 104 -11.32 6.01 -5.76
C THR A 104 -10.31 7.14 -5.59
N VAL A 105 -10.26 7.70 -4.38
CA VAL A 105 -9.20 8.62 -3.94
C VAL A 105 -8.56 8.06 -2.69
N PHE A 106 -7.24 7.98 -2.67
CA PHE A 106 -6.48 7.52 -1.51
C PHE A 106 -5.43 8.56 -1.12
N VAL A 107 -5.54 9.11 0.07
CA VAL A 107 -4.57 10.05 0.64
C VAL A 107 -3.67 9.28 1.59
N GLY A 108 -2.41 9.09 1.21
CA GLY A 108 -1.47 8.25 1.95
C GLY A 108 -0.05 8.79 1.96
N GLY A 109 0.87 7.95 2.42
CA GLY A 109 2.32 8.18 2.38
C GLY A 109 2.95 8.37 3.75
N GLY A 110 3.22 9.58 4.17
CA GLY A 110 3.80 9.87 5.50
C GLY A 110 2.75 9.79 6.61
N THR A 111 2.24 10.92 6.99
CA THR A 111 1.17 11.02 7.99
C THR A 111 0.16 12.07 7.56
N PRO A 112 -0.81 11.72 6.70
CA PRO A 112 -1.79 12.67 6.17
C PRO A 112 -2.53 13.46 7.25
N SER A 113 -2.84 12.84 8.40
CA SER A 113 -3.51 13.49 9.53
C SER A 113 -2.74 14.66 10.16
N LEU A 114 -1.44 14.84 9.86
CA LEU A 114 -0.69 16.04 10.25
C LEU A 114 -1.16 17.31 9.52
N LEU A 115 -1.86 17.19 8.39
CA LEU A 115 -2.48 18.33 7.72
C LEU A 115 -3.72 18.85 8.48
N GLY A 116 -4.23 18.10 9.44
CA GLY A 116 -5.48 18.38 10.11
C GLY A 116 -6.70 18.14 9.23
N GLY A 117 -7.89 18.21 9.82
CA GLY A 117 -9.15 18.00 9.08
C GLY A 117 -9.37 19.01 7.96
N ASP A 118 -9.06 20.28 8.20
CA ASP A 118 -9.20 21.34 7.19
C ASP A 118 -8.20 21.19 6.04
N GLY A 119 -6.95 20.81 6.34
CA GLY A 119 -5.95 20.58 5.31
C GLY A 119 -6.30 19.41 4.39
N LEU A 120 -6.80 18.30 4.95
CA LEU A 120 -7.28 17.16 4.18
C LEU A 120 -8.55 17.49 3.37
N ALA A 121 -9.47 18.27 3.94
CA ALA A 121 -10.65 18.77 3.22
C ALA A 121 -10.24 19.63 2.02
N ALA A 122 -9.33 20.59 2.23
CA ALA A 122 -8.81 21.44 1.16
C ALA A 122 -8.09 20.64 0.06
N LEU A 123 -7.33 19.60 0.42
CA LEU A 123 -6.69 18.69 -0.53
C LEU A 123 -7.73 17.94 -1.39
N LEU A 124 -8.78 17.42 -0.77
CA LEU A 124 -9.85 16.74 -1.48
C LEU A 124 -10.62 17.69 -2.41
N ASP A 125 -10.89 18.92 -1.96
CA ASP A 125 -11.50 19.95 -2.79
C ASP A 125 -10.61 20.35 -3.98
N THR A 126 -9.29 20.34 -3.78
CA THR A 126 -8.31 20.51 -4.87
C THR A 126 -8.47 19.40 -5.91
N ALA A 127 -8.54 18.15 -5.50
CA ALA A 127 -8.75 17.04 -6.43
C ALA A 127 -10.09 17.17 -7.19
N ARG A 128 -11.17 17.57 -6.53
CA ARG A 128 -12.49 17.80 -7.15
C ARG A 128 -12.52 18.94 -8.15
N ARG A 129 -11.65 19.94 -8.03
CA ARG A 129 -11.56 21.02 -9.02
C ARG A 129 -11.04 20.53 -10.37
N HIS A 130 -10.21 19.50 -10.36
CA HIS A 130 -9.56 19.00 -11.59
C HIS A 130 -10.19 17.73 -12.14
N PHE A 131 -10.74 16.89 -11.28
CA PHE A 131 -11.31 15.59 -11.67
C PHE A 131 -12.76 15.46 -11.21
N ARG A 132 -13.60 14.95 -12.08
CA ARG A 132 -14.96 14.56 -11.72
C ARG A 132 -14.91 13.23 -10.97
N PHE A 133 -15.49 13.19 -9.79
CA PHE A 133 -15.62 11.93 -9.02
C PHE A 133 -16.89 11.20 -9.44
N ALA A 134 -16.85 9.86 -9.41
CA ALA A 134 -18.04 9.04 -9.51
C ALA A 134 -18.96 9.31 -8.29
N ASP A 135 -20.26 9.09 -8.46
CA ASP A 135 -21.23 9.37 -7.39
C ASP A 135 -20.98 8.50 -6.15
N ASP A 136 -20.45 7.29 -6.36
CA ASP A 136 -20.08 6.31 -5.33
C ASP A 136 -18.57 6.26 -5.05
N ALA A 137 -17.81 7.31 -5.37
CA ALA A 137 -16.36 7.32 -5.21
C ALA A 137 -15.95 7.00 -3.77
N GLU A 138 -15.07 6.01 -3.60
CA GLU A 138 -14.40 5.74 -2.32
C GLU A 138 -13.35 6.81 -2.06
N VAL A 139 -13.38 7.46 -0.91
CA VAL A 139 -12.40 8.47 -0.50
C VAL A 139 -11.78 8.07 0.83
N THR A 140 -10.51 7.66 0.77
CA THR A 140 -9.75 7.13 1.91
C THR A 140 -8.66 8.08 2.35
N THR A 141 -8.38 8.15 3.65
CA THR A 141 -7.14 8.73 4.17
C THR A 141 -6.52 7.83 5.22
N GLU A 142 -5.18 7.73 5.17
CA GLU A 142 -4.38 7.19 6.26
C GLU A 142 -4.25 8.21 7.38
N SER A 143 -4.19 7.74 8.63
CA SER A 143 -4.07 8.60 9.79
C SER A 143 -3.29 7.94 10.93
N ASN A 144 -2.49 8.74 11.61
CA ASN A 144 -1.91 8.31 12.88
C ASN A 144 -2.93 8.58 13.99
N PRO A 145 -3.30 7.58 14.80
CA PRO A 145 -4.24 7.75 15.90
C PRO A 145 -3.93 8.92 16.84
N GLU A 146 -2.64 9.23 17.08
CA GLU A 146 -2.19 10.32 17.96
C GLU A 146 -2.51 11.72 17.41
N SER A 147 -2.72 11.85 16.09
CA SER A 147 -3.02 13.13 15.43
C SER A 147 -4.49 13.27 15.03
N THR A 148 -5.38 12.49 15.63
CA THR A 148 -6.81 12.49 15.36
C THR A 148 -7.63 12.92 16.60
N SER A 149 -8.82 13.42 16.36
CA SER A 149 -9.82 13.76 17.41
C SER A 149 -11.24 13.59 16.85
N PRO A 150 -12.28 13.62 17.69
CA PRO A 150 -13.68 13.61 17.21
C PRO A 150 -13.96 14.71 16.19
N GLU A 151 -13.43 15.93 16.40
CA GLU A 151 -13.61 17.06 15.49
C GLU A 151 -12.88 16.83 14.15
N PHE A 152 -11.69 16.20 14.18
CA PHE A 152 -10.99 15.80 12.97
C PHE A 152 -11.84 14.85 12.13
N PHE A 153 -12.39 13.81 12.72
CA PHE A 153 -13.24 12.85 12.02
C PHE A 153 -14.54 13.48 11.50
N ALA A 154 -15.19 14.32 12.29
CA ALA A 154 -16.38 15.05 11.86
C ALA A 154 -16.08 15.91 10.63
N ARG A 155 -14.98 16.65 10.66
CA ARG A 155 -14.55 17.50 9.54
C ARG A 155 -14.24 16.71 8.27
N LEU A 156 -13.62 15.53 8.38
CA LEU A 156 -13.39 14.65 7.23
C LEU A 156 -14.70 14.12 6.65
N ARG A 157 -15.66 13.71 7.48
CA ARG A 157 -16.97 13.27 7.01
C ARG A 157 -17.71 14.37 6.26
N GLU A 158 -17.71 15.60 6.78
CA GLU A 158 -18.27 16.79 6.10
C GLU A 158 -17.60 17.03 4.74
N ALA A 159 -16.30 16.83 4.64
CA ALA A 159 -15.56 16.95 3.39
C ALA A 159 -15.86 15.82 2.39
N GLY A 160 -16.42 14.69 2.84
CA GLY A 160 -16.81 13.56 2.00
C GLY A 160 -15.80 12.41 1.97
N PHE A 161 -14.94 12.28 2.99
CA PHE A 161 -14.19 11.04 3.19
C PHE A 161 -15.13 9.92 3.62
N THR A 162 -15.02 8.76 2.99
CA THR A 162 -15.90 7.60 3.22
C THR A 162 -15.22 6.52 4.06
N ARG A 163 -13.88 6.44 3.99
CA ARG A 163 -13.06 5.42 4.65
C ARG A 163 -11.89 6.07 5.38
N ILE A 164 -11.48 5.48 6.50
CA ILE A 164 -10.26 5.86 7.21
C ILE A 164 -9.42 4.64 7.58
N SER A 165 -8.09 4.74 7.38
CA SER A 165 -7.10 3.77 7.84
C SER A 165 -6.30 4.34 9.00
N LEU A 166 -6.21 3.60 10.10
CA LEU A 166 -5.54 4.01 11.33
C LEU A 166 -4.37 3.07 11.62
N GLY A 167 -3.17 3.61 11.61
CA GLY A 167 -1.96 2.83 11.87
C GLY A 167 -1.80 2.45 13.35
N MET A 168 -2.28 1.27 13.74
CA MET A 168 -2.10 0.73 15.09
C MET A 168 -0.78 -0.01 15.25
N GLN A 169 -0.43 -0.86 14.33
CA GLN A 169 0.73 -1.73 14.20
C GLN A 169 0.77 -2.87 15.24
N SER A 170 0.67 -2.57 16.53
CA SER A 170 0.62 -3.55 17.63
C SER A 170 -0.03 -2.93 18.87
N ALA A 171 -0.63 -3.76 19.73
CA ALA A 171 -1.06 -3.36 21.07
C ALA A 171 0.09 -3.43 22.11
N ALA A 172 1.17 -4.16 21.80
CA ALA A 172 2.28 -4.38 22.71
C ALA A 172 3.30 -3.23 22.65
N ALA A 173 3.51 -2.54 23.76
CA ALA A 173 4.38 -1.37 23.82
C ALA A 173 5.85 -1.67 23.47
N HIS A 174 6.37 -2.86 23.80
CA HIS A 174 7.74 -3.24 23.46
C HIS A 174 7.89 -3.52 21.95
N VAL A 175 6.87 -4.04 21.29
CA VAL A 175 6.81 -4.22 19.82
C VAL A 175 6.81 -2.86 19.13
N LEU A 176 5.95 -1.94 19.55
CA LEU A 176 5.92 -0.57 19.03
C LEU A 176 7.28 0.12 19.19
N LYS A 177 7.98 -0.10 20.30
CA LYS A 177 9.32 0.47 20.54
C LYS A 177 10.36 -0.08 19.53
N VAL A 178 10.27 -1.34 19.11
CA VAL A 178 11.16 -1.92 18.08
C VAL A 178 10.91 -1.26 16.72
N LEU A 179 9.65 -0.93 16.42
CA LEU A 179 9.22 -0.25 15.21
C LEU A 179 9.47 1.27 15.22
N ASP A 180 10.06 1.83 16.30
CA ASP A 180 10.21 3.28 16.54
C ASP A 180 8.86 4.01 16.42
N ARG A 181 7.78 3.40 16.98
CA ARG A 181 6.44 3.99 17.08
C ARG A 181 6.14 4.37 18.51
N THR A 182 5.64 5.61 18.69
CA THR A 182 5.17 6.11 19.97
C THR A 182 3.66 6.22 19.94
N HIS A 183 2.96 5.28 20.58
CA HIS A 183 1.52 5.31 20.71
C HIS A 183 1.11 5.29 22.18
N THR A 184 0.11 6.10 22.51
CA THR A 184 -0.58 6.01 23.78
C THR A 184 -1.37 4.70 23.84
N PRO A 185 -1.20 3.87 24.89
CA PRO A 185 -1.94 2.62 24.99
C PRO A 185 -3.45 2.82 24.80
N GLY A 186 -4.08 2.05 23.91
CA GLY A 186 -5.51 2.13 23.61
C GLY A 186 -5.93 3.28 22.68
N ARG A 187 -5.02 4.20 22.29
CA ARG A 187 -5.40 5.35 21.45
C ARG A 187 -5.92 4.93 20.07
N ALA A 188 -5.35 3.89 19.45
CA ALA A 188 -5.81 3.39 18.15
C ALA A 188 -7.26 2.86 18.23
N VAL A 189 -7.58 2.11 19.27
CA VAL A 189 -8.94 1.61 19.53
C VAL A 189 -9.91 2.78 19.78
N ALA A 190 -9.50 3.77 20.58
CA ALA A 190 -10.32 4.96 20.84
C ALA A 190 -10.56 5.75 19.54
N ALA A 191 -9.52 5.94 18.71
CA ALA A 191 -9.63 6.63 17.41
C ALA A 191 -10.59 5.92 16.46
N ALA A 192 -10.54 4.59 16.39
CA ALA A 192 -11.47 3.81 15.58
C ALA A 192 -12.93 3.98 16.04
N LYS A 193 -13.17 3.96 17.35
CA LYS A 193 -14.50 4.21 17.94
C LYS A 193 -14.97 5.65 17.68
N GLU A 194 -14.09 6.65 17.78
CA GLU A 194 -14.37 8.05 17.45
C GLU A 194 -14.71 8.22 15.97
N ALA A 195 -13.98 7.59 15.07
CA ALA A 195 -14.28 7.60 13.63
C ALA A 195 -15.66 6.99 13.33
N ARG A 196 -15.98 5.85 13.94
CA ARG A 196 -17.33 5.25 13.83
C ARG A 196 -18.40 6.18 14.35
N ALA A 197 -18.20 6.82 15.50
CA ALA A 197 -19.13 7.79 16.08
C ALA A 197 -19.33 9.03 15.19
N ALA A 198 -18.31 9.44 14.44
CA ALA A 198 -18.40 10.52 13.45
C ALA A 198 -19.12 10.10 12.15
N GLY A 199 -19.51 8.82 12.00
CA GLY A 199 -20.28 8.32 10.87
C GLY A 199 -19.43 7.76 9.72
N PHE A 200 -18.15 7.39 9.95
CA PHE A 200 -17.42 6.60 8.98
C PHE A 200 -18.04 5.22 8.87
N GLU A 201 -18.39 4.82 7.66
CA GLU A 201 -18.92 3.49 7.36
C GLU A 201 -17.80 2.44 7.39
N HIS A 202 -16.62 2.82 6.90
CA HIS A 202 -15.47 1.94 6.79
C HIS A 202 -14.30 2.48 7.60
N VAL A 203 -13.88 1.69 8.60
CA VAL A 203 -12.75 2.00 9.48
C VAL A 203 -11.79 0.81 9.47
N ASN A 204 -10.54 1.08 9.12
CA ASN A 204 -9.45 0.10 9.13
C ASN A 204 -8.49 0.32 10.29
N LEU A 205 -7.96 -0.77 10.81
CA LEU A 205 -6.76 -0.79 11.64
C LEU A 205 -5.63 -1.56 10.94
N ASP A 206 -4.45 -0.92 10.86
CA ASP A 206 -3.26 -1.56 10.31
C ASP A 206 -2.49 -2.26 11.43
N LEU A 207 -2.09 -3.51 11.19
CA LEU A 207 -1.22 -4.32 12.03
C LEU A 207 0.08 -4.66 11.29
N ILE A 208 1.16 -4.80 12.06
CA ILE A 208 2.42 -5.38 11.59
C ILE A 208 2.73 -6.57 12.52
N TYR A 209 2.90 -7.76 11.94
CA TYR A 209 3.30 -8.96 12.67
C TYR A 209 4.68 -9.43 12.24
N GLY A 210 5.32 -10.23 13.10
CA GLY A 210 6.69 -10.71 12.87
C GLY A 210 7.78 -9.74 13.29
N THR A 211 7.44 -8.72 14.08
CA THR A 211 8.43 -7.79 14.64
C THR A 211 9.41 -8.54 15.57
N PRO A 212 10.71 -8.28 15.47
CA PRO A 212 11.69 -8.89 16.38
C PRO A 212 11.33 -8.74 17.86
N GLY A 213 11.23 -9.86 18.56
CA GLY A 213 10.84 -9.91 19.98
C GLY A 213 9.34 -9.90 20.25
N GLU A 214 8.50 -9.87 19.23
CA GLU A 214 7.06 -10.10 19.36
C GLU A 214 6.78 -11.57 19.70
N SER A 215 5.85 -11.84 20.59
CA SER A 215 5.34 -13.16 20.90
C SER A 215 3.96 -13.41 20.28
N ASP A 216 3.49 -14.64 20.29
CA ASP A 216 2.13 -14.99 19.84
C ASP A 216 1.07 -14.37 20.77
N ASP A 217 1.37 -14.21 22.06
CA ASP A 217 0.49 -13.51 23.02
C ASP A 217 0.38 -12.01 22.68
N ASP A 218 1.45 -11.37 22.19
CA ASP A 218 1.42 -9.96 21.73
C ASP A 218 0.55 -9.79 20.49
N LEU A 219 0.65 -10.72 19.54
CA LEU A 219 -0.21 -10.74 18.37
C LEU A 219 -1.67 -10.95 18.75
N THR A 220 -1.94 -11.90 19.66
CA THR A 220 -3.29 -12.17 20.19
C THR A 220 -3.86 -10.92 20.85
N ALA A 221 -3.10 -10.22 21.69
CA ALA A 221 -3.53 -8.99 22.32
C ALA A 221 -3.82 -7.87 21.29
N SER A 222 -3.06 -7.83 20.18
CA SER A 222 -3.29 -6.88 19.10
C SER A 222 -4.58 -7.21 18.33
N LEU A 223 -4.86 -8.48 18.10
CA LEU A 223 -6.11 -8.95 17.47
C LEU A 223 -7.32 -8.66 18.37
N ASP A 224 -7.22 -8.93 19.66
CA ASP A 224 -8.29 -8.60 20.63
C ASP A 224 -8.60 -7.10 20.63
N ALA A 225 -7.58 -6.25 20.58
CA ALA A 225 -7.75 -4.80 20.49
C ALA A 225 -8.45 -4.36 19.18
N VAL A 226 -8.09 -4.99 18.05
CA VAL A 226 -8.77 -4.75 16.75
C VAL A 226 -10.25 -5.15 16.82
N LEU A 227 -10.55 -6.30 17.42
CA LEU A 227 -11.93 -6.76 17.56
C LEU A 227 -12.75 -5.88 18.51
N ASP A 228 -12.14 -5.40 19.61
CA ASP A 228 -12.77 -4.44 20.54
C ASP A 228 -13.03 -3.06 19.88
N ALA A 229 -12.20 -2.66 18.93
CA ALA A 229 -12.39 -1.41 18.19
C ALA A 229 -13.64 -1.41 17.31
N GLY A 230 -14.17 -2.59 16.94
CA GLY A 230 -15.38 -2.74 16.14
C GLY A 230 -15.21 -2.28 14.70
N VAL A 231 -14.03 -2.39 14.15
CA VAL A 231 -13.72 -2.07 12.75
C VAL A 231 -14.33 -3.09 11.79
N ASP A 232 -14.49 -2.72 10.54
CA ASP A 232 -15.01 -3.58 9.48
C ASP A 232 -13.93 -3.99 8.46
N HIS A 233 -12.70 -3.48 8.63
CA HIS A 233 -11.55 -3.79 7.79
C HIS A 233 -10.28 -3.90 8.64
N VAL A 234 -9.39 -4.80 8.25
CA VAL A 234 -8.08 -5.00 8.88
C VAL A 234 -7.02 -5.19 7.80
N SER A 235 -5.96 -4.39 7.87
CA SER A 235 -4.73 -4.62 7.12
C SER A 235 -3.70 -5.22 8.06
N ALA A 236 -3.11 -6.37 7.72
CA ALA A 236 -2.07 -6.98 8.54
C ALA A 236 -0.88 -7.39 7.67
N TYR A 237 0.24 -6.73 7.90
CA TYR A 237 1.45 -6.86 7.10
C TYR A 237 2.50 -7.66 7.85
N ALA A 238 3.09 -8.65 7.18
CA ALA A 238 4.34 -9.23 7.66
C ALA A 238 5.42 -8.14 7.67
N LEU A 239 6.20 -8.05 8.75
CA LEU A 239 7.32 -7.12 8.79
C LEU A 239 8.35 -7.50 7.73
N ILE A 240 8.57 -6.60 6.78
CA ILE A 240 9.66 -6.71 5.80
C ILE A 240 10.77 -5.77 6.23
N VAL A 241 12.00 -6.29 6.23
CA VAL A 241 13.20 -5.53 6.59
C VAL A 241 13.82 -4.93 5.34
N GLU A 242 13.37 -3.71 5.01
CA GLU A 242 13.84 -3.00 3.82
C GLU A 242 15.24 -2.41 4.00
N ASP A 243 16.08 -2.56 2.97
CA ASP A 243 17.42 -1.99 2.96
C ASP A 243 17.39 -0.46 3.12
N GLY A 244 18.36 0.08 3.87
CA GLY A 244 18.44 1.52 4.12
C GLY A 244 17.65 2.01 5.33
N THR A 245 16.74 1.20 5.90
CA THR A 245 15.95 1.55 7.09
C THR A 245 16.78 1.53 8.37
N ALA A 246 16.29 2.16 9.44
CA ALA A 246 16.93 2.10 10.75
C ALA A 246 16.89 0.67 11.31
N LEU A 247 15.77 -0.03 11.10
CA LEU A 247 15.59 -1.43 11.51
C LEU A 247 16.61 -2.35 10.85
N ALA A 248 16.80 -2.25 9.52
CA ALA A 248 17.80 -3.04 8.81
C ALA A 248 19.23 -2.80 9.34
N ARG A 249 19.54 -1.56 9.73
CA ARG A 249 20.86 -1.25 10.34
C ARG A 249 21.01 -1.91 11.71
N ARG A 250 19.95 -1.96 12.54
CA ARG A 250 19.97 -2.61 13.88
C ARG A 250 20.15 -4.12 13.73
N ILE A 251 19.44 -4.76 12.80
CA ILE A 251 19.56 -6.20 12.51
C ILE A 251 20.99 -6.51 12.01
N ARG A 252 21.52 -5.76 11.04
CA ARG A 252 22.89 -5.96 10.55
C ARG A 252 23.97 -5.82 11.63
N ARG A 253 23.73 -5.01 12.67
CA ARG A 253 24.65 -4.90 13.82
C ARG A 253 24.45 -5.99 14.88
N GLY A 254 23.50 -6.90 14.67
CA GLY A 254 23.17 -7.96 15.65
C GLY A 254 22.46 -7.46 16.91
N GLU A 255 21.89 -6.24 16.86
CA GLU A 255 21.09 -5.68 17.97
C GLU A 255 19.69 -6.31 18.06
N LEU A 256 19.20 -6.79 16.92
CA LEU A 256 17.92 -7.48 16.78
C LEU A 256 18.12 -8.72 15.91
N PRO A 257 17.34 -9.80 16.13
CA PRO A 257 17.29 -10.93 15.23
C PRO A 257 16.66 -10.50 13.89
N ASP A 258 16.95 -11.24 12.82
CA ASP A 258 16.22 -11.10 11.55
C ASP A 258 14.83 -11.74 11.64
N THR A 259 13.97 -11.46 10.66
CA THR A 259 12.68 -12.13 10.53
C THR A 259 12.87 -13.60 10.16
N ASP A 260 11.93 -14.44 10.60
CA ASP A 260 11.92 -15.87 10.34
C ASP A 260 10.65 -16.23 9.57
N ASP A 261 10.80 -16.81 8.38
CA ASP A 261 9.69 -17.11 7.48
C ASP A 261 8.69 -18.11 8.08
N ASP A 262 9.14 -19.09 8.89
CA ASP A 262 8.26 -20.04 9.54
C ASP A 262 7.43 -19.37 10.64
N VAL A 263 8.03 -18.43 11.37
CA VAL A 263 7.32 -17.58 12.35
C VAL A 263 6.30 -16.67 11.67
N LEU A 264 6.66 -16.07 10.54
CA LEU A 264 5.74 -15.24 9.77
C LEU A 264 4.55 -16.04 9.25
N ALA A 265 4.78 -17.25 8.71
CA ALA A 265 3.72 -18.14 8.23
C ALA A 265 2.80 -18.56 9.38
N HIS A 266 3.35 -18.99 10.54
CA HIS A 266 2.57 -19.34 11.72
C HIS A 266 1.67 -18.17 12.19
N ARG A 267 2.22 -16.95 12.28
CA ARG A 267 1.47 -15.78 12.71
C ARG A 267 0.41 -15.35 11.69
N TYR A 268 0.67 -15.54 10.40
CA TYR A 268 -0.35 -15.34 9.38
C TYR A 268 -1.55 -16.27 9.59
N GLU A 269 -1.30 -17.56 9.88
CA GLU A 269 -2.36 -18.53 10.17
C GLU A 269 -3.15 -18.18 11.45
N MET A 270 -2.46 -17.76 12.52
CA MET A 270 -3.10 -17.29 13.75
C MET A 270 -4.04 -16.10 13.48
N LEU A 271 -3.55 -15.13 12.72
CA LEU A 271 -4.26 -13.90 12.36
C LEU A 271 -5.48 -14.22 11.49
N ASP A 272 -5.31 -14.98 10.41
CA ASP A 272 -6.38 -15.39 9.51
C ASP A 272 -7.47 -16.18 10.27
N GLY A 273 -7.07 -17.11 11.12
CA GLY A 273 -7.99 -17.89 11.95
C GLY A 273 -8.81 -17.03 12.91
N ALA A 274 -8.17 -16.09 13.62
CA ALA A 274 -8.84 -15.19 14.54
C ALA A 274 -9.80 -14.24 13.82
N LEU A 275 -9.38 -13.64 12.70
CA LEU A 275 -10.22 -12.74 11.92
C LEU A 275 -11.41 -13.47 11.29
N ARG A 276 -11.23 -14.68 10.74
CA ARG A 276 -12.34 -15.51 10.24
C ARG A 276 -13.33 -15.86 11.33
N ALA A 277 -12.86 -16.28 12.50
CA ALA A 277 -13.73 -16.58 13.64
C ALA A 277 -14.56 -15.35 14.06
N ALA A 278 -14.04 -14.15 13.83
CA ALA A 278 -14.72 -12.89 14.10
C ALA A 278 -15.57 -12.37 12.92
N GLY A 279 -15.71 -13.16 11.83
CA GLY A 279 -16.57 -12.83 10.68
C GLY A 279 -15.93 -11.89 9.67
N PHE A 280 -14.61 -11.84 9.60
CA PHE A 280 -13.90 -11.22 8.49
C PHE A 280 -13.55 -12.26 7.43
N ASP A 281 -13.61 -11.85 6.18
CA ASP A 281 -13.12 -12.61 5.05
C ASP A 281 -11.86 -11.96 4.47
N TRP A 282 -10.84 -12.77 4.23
CA TRP A 282 -9.71 -12.38 3.40
C TRP A 282 -10.19 -12.08 1.98
N TYR A 283 -9.74 -10.98 1.37
CA TYR A 283 -10.12 -10.64 0.00
C TYR A 283 -8.92 -10.35 -0.92
N GLU A 284 -7.80 -9.90 -0.38
CA GLU A 284 -6.49 -9.84 -1.04
C GLU A 284 -5.38 -9.97 0.00
N VAL A 285 -4.15 -10.22 -0.46
CA VAL A 285 -3.00 -10.41 0.43
C VAL A 285 -2.83 -9.23 1.37
N SER A 286 -2.82 -9.51 2.67
CA SER A 286 -2.72 -8.61 3.81
C SER A 286 -4.01 -7.91 4.23
N ASN A 287 -5.15 -8.11 3.56
CA ASN A 287 -6.38 -7.40 3.91
C ASN A 287 -7.60 -8.32 4.10
N TRP A 288 -8.36 -8.02 5.16
CA TRP A 288 -9.60 -8.72 5.55
C TRP A 288 -10.72 -7.71 5.74
N ALA A 289 -11.92 -8.06 5.32
CA ALA A 289 -13.10 -7.23 5.47
C ALA A 289 -14.30 -8.06 5.96
N ARG A 290 -15.23 -7.43 6.71
CA ARG A 290 -16.48 -8.08 7.18
C ARG A 290 -17.53 -8.24 6.09
N SER A 291 -17.40 -7.50 5.01
CA SER A 291 -18.33 -7.53 3.88
C SER A 291 -17.64 -7.05 2.61
N GLU A 292 -18.26 -7.27 1.47
CA GLU A 292 -17.80 -6.75 0.20
C GLU A 292 -17.70 -5.21 0.20
N ALA A 293 -18.68 -4.52 0.76
CA ALA A 293 -18.64 -3.05 0.90
C ALA A 293 -17.51 -2.56 1.82
N GLY A 294 -17.06 -3.38 2.76
CA GLY A 294 -15.93 -3.08 3.64
C GLY A 294 -14.56 -3.19 2.97
N ARG A 295 -14.46 -3.81 1.78
CA ARG A 295 -13.17 -3.91 1.05
C ARG A 295 -12.68 -2.54 0.61
N CYS A 296 -11.37 -2.35 0.57
CA CYS A 296 -10.77 -1.14 0.04
C CYS A 296 -10.69 -1.23 -1.49
N ARG A 297 -11.57 -0.51 -2.18
CA ARG A 297 -11.63 -0.51 -3.66
C ARG A 297 -10.35 0.04 -4.28
N HIS A 298 -9.67 0.95 -3.59
CA HIS A 298 -8.39 1.48 -4.07
C HIS A 298 -7.29 0.41 -4.05
N ASN A 299 -7.27 -0.47 -3.04
CA ASN A 299 -6.33 -1.59 -3.00
C ASN A 299 -6.65 -2.62 -4.10
N GLU A 300 -7.93 -2.97 -4.26
CA GLU A 300 -8.36 -3.89 -5.34
C GLU A 300 -7.95 -3.37 -6.72
N LEU A 301 -8.08 -2.05 -6.96
CA LEU A 301 -7.66 -1.39 -8.21
C LEU A 301 -6.18 -1.69 -8.55
N TYR A 302 -5.28 -1.68 -7.57
CA TYR A 302 -3.87 -2.04 -7.79
C TYR A 302 -3.69 -3.51 -8.17
N TRP A 303 -4.38 -4.41 -7.47
CA TRP A 303 -4.30 -5.86 -7.74
C TRP A 303 -4.94 -6.24 -9.07
N GLU A 304 -5.90 -5.48 -9.55
CA GLU A 304 -6.53 -5.65 -10.86
C GLU A 304 -5.70 -5.09 -12.02
N GLY A 305 -4.59 -4.39 -11.73
CA GLY A 305 -3.78 -3.73 -12.76
C GLY A 305 -4.51 -2.56 -13.44
N ALA A 306 -5.48 -1.95 -12.74
CA ALA A 306 -6.28 -0.84 -13.27
C ALA A 306 -5.48 0.46 -13.40
N ASN A 307 -6.15 1.56 -13.79
CA ASN A 307 -5.50 2.85 -13.98
C ASN A 307 -5.57 3.73 -12.74
N TRP A 308 -4.47 4.40 -12.42
CA TRP A 308 -4.45 5.43 -11.37
C TRP A 308 -3.39 6.50 -11.67
N TRP A 309 -3.64 7.70 -11.17
CA TRP A 309 -2.64 8.77 -11.11
C TRP A 309 -2.15 8.93 -9.69
N GLY A 310 -0.83 8.89 -9.51
CA GLY A 310 -0.20 9.23 -8.24
C GLY A 310 0.34 10.66 -8.29
N ALA A 311 -0.25 11.55 -7.52
CA ALA A 311 0.20 12.93 -7.37
C ALA A 311 0.99 13.11 -6.08
N GLY A 312 2.04 13.92 -6.15
CA GLY A 312 2.93 14.21 -5.03
C GLY A 312 4.36 13.67 -5.21
N PRO A 313 5.29 14.12 -4.36
CA PRO A 313 6.70 13.75 -4.50
C PRO A 313 6.92 12.25 -4.29
N GLY A 314 7.53 11.59 -5.30
CA GLY A 314 7.79 10.16 -5.27
C GLY A 314 6.56 9.27 -5.50
N ALA A 315 5.40 9.84 -5.79
CA ALA A 315 4.21 9.07 -6.12
C ALA A 315 4.39 8.33 -7.45
N HIS A 316 3.80 7.14 -7.52
CA HIS A 316 3.75 6.30 -8.72
C HIS A 316 2.34 6.32 -9.31
N GLY A 317 2.24 6.21 -10.64
CA GLY A 317 0.99 6.08 -11.38
C GLY A 317 1.08 4.99 -12.43
N HIS A 318 -0.06 4.47 -12.85
CA HIS A 318 -0.21 3.54 -13.96
C HIS A 318 -1.39 3.99 -14.83
N VAL A 319 -1.12 4.40 -16.05
CA VAL A 319 -2.14 4.91 -16.97
C VAL A 319 -1.92 4.34 -18.36
N ALA A 320 -2.93 3.69 -18.90
CA ALA A 320 -2.94 3.11 -20.25
C ALA A 320 -1.72 2.21 -20.55
N GLY A 321 -1.30 1.40 -19.55
CA GLY A 321 -0.14 0.51 -19.66
C GLY A 321 1.22 1.21 -19.57
N THR A 322 1.25 2.44 -19.09
CA THR A 322 2.48 3.18 -18.80
C THR A 322 2.55 3.45 -17.30
N ARG A 323 3.62 3.00 -16.66
CA ARG A 323 3.97 3.39 -15.29
C ARG A 323 4.77 4.68 -15.31
N VAL A 324 4.47 5.57 -14.38
CA VAL A 324 5.19 6.83 -14.17
C VAL A 324 5.55 6.98 -12.70
N TRP A 325 6.63 7.68 -12.41
CA TRP A 325 6.95 8.03 -11.02
C TRP A 325 7.51 9.45 -10.94
N ASN A 326 7.12 10.13 -9.88
CA ASN A 326 7.47 11.52 -9.66
C ASN A 326 8.85 11.68 -9.01
N VAL A 327 9.40 12.88 -9.13
CA VAL A 327 10.59 13.33 -8.42
C VAL A 327 10.37 13.18 -6.91
N LYS A 328 11.32 12.52 -6.23
CA LYS A 328 11.19 12.20 -4.79
C LYS A 328 11.29 13.44 -3.89
N HIS A 329 12.23 14.36 -4.18
CA HIS A 329 12.48 15.50 -3.29
C HIS A 329 11.39 16.57 -3.41
N PRO A 330 10.67 16.96 -2.34
CA PRO A 330 9.51 17.85 -2.41
C PRO A 330 9.78 19.22 -3.05
N ALA A 331 10.96 19.83 -2.81
CA ALA A 331 11.29 21.12 -3.40
C ALA A 331 11.50 21.01 -4.92
N ARG A 332 12.18 19.95 -5.40
CA ARG A 332 12.36 19.73 -6.86
C ARG A 332 11.05 19.37 -7.54
N TYR A 333 10.19 18.63 -6.85
CA TYR A 333 8.85 18.35 -7.31
C TYR A 333 8.06 19.66 -7.52
N ALA A 334 8.03 20.54 -6.52
CA ALA A 334 7.35 21.83 -6.60
C ALA A 334 7.94 22.74 -7.69
N GLU A 335 9.26 22.75 -7.86
CA GLU A 335 9.95 23.50 -8.92
C GLU A 335 9.53 23.05 -10.33
N ALA A 336 9.46 21.74 -10.56
CA ALA A 336 9.03 21.19 -11.86
C ALA A 336 7.59 21.62 -12.19
N VAL A 337 6.67 21.50 -11.23
CA VAL A 337 5.27 21.89 -11.40
C VAL A 337 5.14 23.40 -11.63
N ALA A 338 5.85 24.23 -10.85
CA ALA A 338 5.87 25.68 -11.04
C ALA A 338 6.41 26.09 -12.42
N GLY A 339 7.31 25.29 -12.99
CA GLY A 339 7.80 25.43 -14.36
C GLY A 339 6.79 24.98 -15.43
N GLY A 340 5.60 24.52 -15.06
CA GLY A 340 4.55 24.06 -15.97
C GLY A 340 4.77 22.65 -16.54
N ALA A 341 5.66 21.87 -15.96
CA ALA A 341 5.95 20.49 -16.34
C ALA A 341 5.39 19.48 -15.35
N LEU A 342 4.99 18.28 -15.83
CA LEU A 342 4.72 17.15 -14.94
C LEU A 342 6.01 16.77 -14.19
N PRO A 343 5.95 16.53 -12.88
CA PRO A 343 7.13 16.27 -12.06
C PRO A 343 7.65 14.83 -12.20
N ILE A 344 7.54 14.25 -13.39
CA ILE A 344 7.88 12.86 -13.68
C ILE A 344 9.39 12.68 -13.75
N ALA A 345 9.94 11.84 -12.90
CA ALA A 345 11.37 11.47 -12.87
C ALA A 345 11.70 10.33 -13.85
N GLY A 346 10.72 9.50 -14.18
CA GLY A 346 10.85 8.41 -15.13
C GLY A 346 9.54 7.73 -15.44
N HIS A 347 9.56 6.88 -16.47
CA HIS A 347 8.41 6.08 -16.87
C HIS A 347 8.86 4.75 -17.47
N GLU A 348 7.91 3.81 -17.56
CA GLU A 348 8.07 2.50 -18.18
C GLU A 348 6.80 2.20 -18.97
N VAL A 349 6.96 1.84 -20.24
CA VAL A 349 5.86 1.38 -21.08
C VAL A 349 5.83 -0.14 -21.05
N LEU A 350 4.75 -0.68 -20.50
CA LEU A 350 4.60 -2.13 -20.37
C LEU A 350 4.32 -2.78 -21.73
N THR A 351 5.12 -3.80 -22.08
CA THR A 351 4.81 -4.66 -23.23
C THR A 351 3.57 -5.51 -22.95
N ALA A 352 3.06 -6.19 -23.98
CA ALA A 352 1.97 -7.15 -23.77
C ALA A 352 2.38 -8.31 -22.84
N GLU A 353 3.66 -8.69 -22.89
CA GLU A 353 4.21 -9.73 -22.01
C GLU A 353 4.30 -9.26 -20.57
N ASP A 354 4.81 -8.05 -20.33
CA ASP A 354 4.90 -7.47 -18.98
C ASP A 354 3.51 -7.39 -18.34
N ARG A 355 2.50 -6.89 -19.09
CA ARG A 355 1.12 -6.83 -18.59
C ARG A 355 0.56 -8.22 -18.27
N HIS A 356 0.83 -9.21 -19.10
CA HIS A 356 0.38 -10.58 -18.84
C HIS A 356 1.00 -11.17 -17.57
N VAL A 357 2.33 -11.02 -17.41
CA VAL A 357 3.04 -11.48 -16.22
C VAL A 357 2.49 -10.80 -14.97
N GLU A 358 2.22 -9.48 -15.04
CA GLU A 358 1.64 -8.73 -13.93
C GLU A 358 0.21 -9.14 -13.62
N ASP A 359 -0.64 -9.34 -14.64
CA ASP A 359 -2.00 -9.83 -14.45
C ASP A 359 -2.02 -11.15 -13.68
N VAL A 360 -1.16 -12.11 -14.04
CA VAL A 360 -1.03 -13.38 -13.32
C VAL A 360 -0.50 -13.14 -11.89
N MET A 361 0.58 -12.35 -11.76
CA MET A 361 1.25 -12.11 -10.48
C MET A 361 0.35 -11.38 -9.48
N LEU A 362 -0.45 -10.40 -9.93
CA LEU A 362 -1.30 -9.60 -9.07
C LEU A 362 -2.60 -10.34 -8.72
N ARG A 363 -3.31 -10.85 -9.72
CA ARG A 363 -4.64 -11.44 -9.54
C ARG A 363 -4.63 -12.73 -8.73
N VAL A 364 -3.54 -13.52 -8.77
CA VAL A 364 -3.41 -14.71 -7.92
C VAL A 364 -3.55 -14.38 -6.43
N ARG A 365 -3.18 -13.17 -6.03
CA ARG A 365 -3.22 -12.71 -4.64
C ARG A 365 -4.57 -12.17 -4.18
N MET A 366 -5.55 -12.16 -5.08
CA MET A 366 -6.93 -11.82 -4.78
C MET A 366 -7.76 -13.07 -4.50
N ARG A 367 -8.74 -12.97 -3.61
CA ARG A 367 -9.70 -14.05 -3.39
C ARG A 367 -10.55 -14.38 -4.62
N SER A 368 -10.78 -13.38 -5.49
CA SER A 368 -11.42 -13.58 -6.79
C SER A 368 -10.60 -14.43 -7.74
N GLY A 369 -9.30 -14.53 -7.50
CA GLY A 369 -8.37 -15.35 -8.27
C GLY A 369 -8.06 -14.82 -9.67
N ILE A 370 -7.38 -15.65 -10.46
CA ILE A 370 -7.01 -15.37 -11.85
C ILE A 370 -8.13 -15.87 -12.75
N PRO A 371 -8.81 -15.00 -13.52
CA PRO A 371 -9.79 -15.47 -14.52
C PRO A 371 -9.16 -16.40 -15.55
N LEU A 372 -9.85 -17.47 -15.93
CA LEU A 372 -9.38 -18.41 -16.93
C LEU A 372 -8.97 -17.73 -18.25
N ALA A 373 -9.68 -16.65 -18.62
CA ALA A 373 -9.40 -15.87 -19.83
C ALA A 373 -8.05 -15.12 -19.80
N VAL A 374 -7.44 -14.96 -18.64
CA VAL A 374 -6.11 -14.33 -18.48
C VAL A 374 -5.01 -15.33 -18.78
N LEU A 375 -5.21 -16.60 -18.43
CA LEU A 375 -4.18 -17.64 -18.57
C LEU A 375 -4.06 -18.13 -20.02
N ARG A 376 -2.83 -18.37 -20.44
CA ARG A 376 -2.50 -19.07 -21.68
C ARG A 376 -2.82 -20.57 -21.54
N PRO A 377 -2.98 -21.32 -22.63
CA PRO A 377 -3.34 -22.74 -22.54
C PRO A 377 -2.38 -23.61 -21.71
N ASP A 378 -1.09 -23.34 -21.79
CA ASP A 378 -0.05 -24.04 -21.02
C ASP A 378 -0.05 -23.59 -19.53
N GLU A 379 -0.30 -22.35 -19.26
CA GLU A 379 -0.46 -21.82 -17.90
C GLU A 379 -1.73 -22.35 -17.22
N ALA A 380 -2.84 -22.46 -17.98
CA ALA A 380 -4.07 -23.09 -17.49
C ALA A 380 -3.83 -24.58 -17.15
N SER A 381 -3.02 -25.30 -17.93
CA SER A 381 -2.64 -26.68 -17.60
C SER A 381 -1.84 -26.76 -16.31
N ARG A 382 -0.89 -25.84 -16.10
CA ARG A 382 -0.13 -25.74 -14.84
C ARG A 382 -1.01 -25.33 -13.65
N ALA A 383 -2.03 -24.49 -13.89
CA ALA A 383 -3.01 -24.15 -12.85
C ALA A 383 -3.81 -25.38 -12.39
N GLU A 384 -4.18 -26.31 -13.31
CA GLU A 384 -4.80 -27.58 -12.94
C GLU A 384 -3.85 -28.48 -12.12
N GLU A 385 -2.55 -28.46 -12.40
CA GLU A 385 -1.57 -29.16 -11.57
C GLU A 385 -1.53 -28.55 -10.16
N GLU A 386 -1.56 -27.22 -10.05
CA GLU A 386 -1.64 -26.53 -8.74
C GLU A 386 -2.95 -26.81 -7.99
N VAL A 387 -4.06 -27.01 -8.70
CA VAL A 387 -5.33 -27.50 -8.10
C VAL A 387 -5.14 -28.92 -7.55
N THR A 388 -4.49 -29.80 -8.34
CA THR A 388 -4.26 -31.19 -7.92
C THR A 388 -3.40 -31.29 -6.67
N VAL A 389 -2.41 -30.41 -6.51
CA VAL A 389 -1.55 -30.39 -5.31
C VAL A 389 -2.15 -29.56 -4.15
N GLY A 390 -3.29 -28.91 -4.37
CA GLY A 390 -4.05 -28.21 -3.34
C GLY A 390 -3.60 -26.76 -3.07
N ASN A 391 -2.81 -26.15 -3.96
CA ASN A 391 -2.42 -24.74 -3.84
C ASN A 391 -3.45 -23.78 -4.45
N LEU A 392 -4.14 -24.24 -5.50
CA LEU A 392 -5.23 -23.51 -6.13
C LEU A 392 -6.55 -24.28 -5.99
N GLU A 393 -7.66 -23.56 -6.11
CA GLU A 393 -8.99 -24.10 -6.27
C GLU A 393 -9.72 -23.39 -7.42
N ARG A 394 -10.68 -24.05 -8.04
CA ARG A 394 -11.56 -23.43 -9.03
C ARG A 394 -12.71 -22.71 -8.34
N VAL A 395 -12.87 -21.42 -8.64
CA VAL A 395 -13.98 -20.57 -8.16
C VAL A 395 -14.65 -19.96 -9.39
N GLY A 396 -15.75 -20.55 -9.83
CA GLY A 396 -16.40 -20.15 -11.09
C GLY A 396 -15.45 -20.28 -12.29
N ASP A 397 -15.23 -19.16 -12.97
CA ASP A 397 -14.33 -19.06 -14.14
C ASP A 397 -12.93 -18.55 -13.75
N ALA A 398 -12.49 -18.81 -12.53
CA ALA A 398 -11.18 -18.37 -12.04
C ALA A 398 -10.46 -19.47 -11.24
N TYR A 399 -9.15 -19.33 -11.08
CA TYR A 399 -8.33 -20.06 -10.12
C TYR A 399 -7.95 -19.16 -8.95
N ALA A 400 -8.33 -19.53 -7.74
CA ALA A 400 -8.01 -18.81 -6.52
C ALA A 400 -7.04 -19.61 -5.64
N LEU A 401 -6.22 -18.92 -4.83
CA LEU A 401 -5.38 -19.58 -3.84
C LEU A 401 -6.25 -20.23 -2.75
N THR A 402 -5.93 -21.48 -2.40
CA THR A 402 -6.41 -22.11 -1.18
C THR A 402 -5.74 -21.48 0.06
N ASP A 403 -6.20 -21.81 1.26
CA ASP A 403 -5.54 -21.35 2.49
C ASP A 403 -4.07 -21.74 2.54
N ALA A 404 -3.72 -22.98 2.15
CA ALA A 404 -2.34 -23.43 2.05
C ALA A 404 -1.59 -22.71 0.91
N GLY A 405 -2.25 -22.50 -0.22
CA GLY A 405 -1.67 -21.82 -1.38
C GLY A 405 -1.31 -20.36 -1.12
N ARG A 406 -2.03 -19.66 -0.22
CA ARG A 406 -1.73 -18.27 0.13
C ARG A 406 -0.33 -18.09 0.69
N LEU A 407 0.16 -19.03 1.48
CA LEU A 407 1.53 -19.03 2.02
C LEU A 407 2.59 -19.32 0.94
N LEU A 408 2.18 -19.87 -0.20
CA LEU A 408 3.04 -20.28 -1.31
C LEU A 408 2.81 -19.46 -2.58
N ALA A 409 2.13 -18.32 -2.50
CA ALA A 409 1.68 -17.51 -3.65
C ALA A 409 2.80 -17.23 -4.66
N ASP A 410 3.99 -16.84 -4.21
CA ASP A 410 5.14 -16.59 -5.09
C ASP A 410 5.64 -17.84 -5.79
N GLY A 411 5.56 -18.99 -5.12
CA GLY A 411 5.86 -20.30 -5.70
C GLY A 411 4.86 -20.68 -6.80
N VAL A 412 3.57 -20.46 -6.54
CA VAL A 412 2.49 -20.69 -7.50
C VAL A 412 2.69 -19.81 -8.73
N VAL A 413 2.90 -18.50 -8.57
CA VAL A 413 3.16 -17.57 -9.70
C VAL A 413 4.33 -18.05 -10.55
N ARG A 414 5.46 -18.42 -9.95
CA ARG A 414 6.63 -18.90 -10.69
C ARG A 414 6.33 -20.18 -11.49
N ARG A 415 5.52 -21.08 -10.94
CA ARG A 415 5.15 -22.31 -11.65
C ARG A 415 4.14 -22.05 -12.78
N LEU A 416 3.21 -21.11 -12.58
CA LEU A 416 2.27 -20.73 -13.64
C LEU A 416 2.99 -20.11 -14.84
N LEU A 417 3.99 -19.28 -14.61
CA LEU A 417 4.71 -18.53 -15.65
C LEU A 417 5.99 -19.24 -16.18
N ALA A 418 6.25 -20.49 -15.78
CA ALA A 418 7.48 -21.23 -16.12
C ALA A 418 7.62 -21.59 -17.60
#